data_d7b6debb40f54d7dfb18505e389f909f
#
_entry.id   d7b6debb40f54d7dfb18505e389f909f
#
_cell.length_a   1.000
_cell.length_b   1.000
_cell.length_c   1.000
_cell.angle_alpha   90.00
_cell.angle_beta   90.00
_cell.angle_gamma   90.00
#
_symmetry.space_group_name_H-M   'P 1'
#
loop_
_entity.id
_entity.type
_entity.pdbx_description
1 polymer ?
#
loop_
_entity_poly.entity_id
_entity_poly.type
_entity_poly.pdbx_seq_one_letter_code
_entity_poly.pdbx_strand_id
1 'polypeptide(L)'
;IPKIMSNEIFLTNNLSNKKEKFVPIDKKNIRMYVCGPTVYDDPHIGNARPIVVFDILFKIFKKKYPKVTYVRNITDVDDKIINSSKEKNISISDLTNTVIESFDKDCNYLNCDIPTHQPKATEHIDIMIEMISDLTKKGFAYEENQHVYFEVNKFKDYGKLSNKNLDELIAGSRVEVSDNKKNSQDFVQRKPSKDDE
;
A
#
# COMPACT_ATOMS: atom_id res chain seq x y z
N ILE A 1 -42.53 12.73 -5.60
CA ILE A 1 -41.57 13.33 -6.56
C ILE A 1 -40.23 12.65 -6.25
N PRO A 2 -39.63 11.87 -7.20
CA PRO A 2 -38.34 11.28 -6.94
C PRO A 2 -37.31 12.40 -6.77
N LYS A 3 -36.63 12.40 -5.61
CA LYS A 3 -35.52 13.29 -5.33
C LYS A 3 -34.45 13.05 -6.41
N ILE A 4 -34.21 14.02 -7.26
CA ILE A 4 -33.13 13.97 -8.26
C ILE A 4 -31.85 13.74 -7.44
N MET A 5 -31.32 12.53 -7.50
CA MET A 5 -30.07 12.20 -6.83
C MET A 5 -28.98 13.11 -7.39
N SER A 6 -28.37 13.89 -6.54
CA SER A 6 -27.28 14.79 -6.94
C SER A 6 -26.22 13.93 -7.65
N ASN A 7 -25.84 14.38 -8.84
CA ASN A 7 -24.82 13.68 -9.65
C ASN A 7 -23.40 13.80 -9.06
N GLU A 8 -23.29 14.24 -7.83
CA GLU A 8 -22.04 14.54 -7.13
C GLU A 8 -21.57 13.36 -6.27
N ILE A 9 -20.29 13.12 -6.27
CA ILE A 9 -19.65 12.10 -5.44
C ILE A 9 -19.04 12.79 -4.23
N PHE A 10 -19.29 12.27 -3.03
CA PHE A 10 -18.68 12.73 -1.79
C PHE A 10 -17.86 11.62 -1.19
N LEU A 11 -16.62 11.91 -0.83
CA LEU A 11 -15.69 10.99 -0.19
C LEU A 11 -15.18 11.58 1.12
N THR A 12 -14.86 10.71 2.08
CA THR A 12 -14.15 11.14 3.28
C THR A 12 -12.70 11.37 2.95
N ASN A 13 -12.21 12.58 3.22
CA ASN A 13 -10.81 12.95 3.04
C ASN A 13 -10.11 12.91 4.41
N ASN A 14 -9.12 12.01 4.55
CA ASN A 14 -8.40 11.87 5.80
C ASN A 14 -7.56 13.11 6.14
N LEU A 15 -7.09 13.84 5.15
CA LEU A 15 -6.29 15.05 5.38
C LEU A 15 -7.10 16.15 6.10
N SER A 16 -8.36 16.34 5.74
CA SER A 16 -9.25 17.31 6.35
C SER A 16 -10.15 16.71 7.44
N ASN A 17 -10.20 15.38 7.51
CA ASN A 17 -11.11 14.57 8.33
C ASN A 17 -12.59 14.89 8.10
N LYS A 18 -12.95 15.26 6.86
CA LYS A 18 -14.31 15.66 6.46
C LYS A 18 -14.78 14.86 5.24
N LYS A 19 -16.12 14.75 5.15
CA LYS A 19 -16.76 14.26 3.93
C LYS A 19 -16.86 15.43 2.95
N GLU A 20 -16.16 15.35 1.85
CA GLU A 20 -16.02 16.42 0.85
C GLU A 20 -16.50 15.98 -0.51
N LYS A 21 -16.92 16.96 -1.32
CA LYS A 21 -17.22 16.74 -2.73
C LYS A 21 -15.92 16.33 -3.45
N PHE A 22 -15.96 15.21 -4.15
CA PHE A 22 -14.85 14.76 -4.96
C PHE A 22 -14.67 15.69 -6.17
N VAL A 23 -13.51 16.32 -6.24
CA VAL A 23 -13.09 17.16 -7.37
C VAL A 23 -11.82 16.51 -7.97
N PRO A 24 -11.90 15.92 -9.16
CA PRO A 24 -10.75 15.27 -9.76
C PRO A 24 -9.70 16.30 -10.20
N ILE A 25 -8.41 15.95 -10.05
CA ILE A 25 -7.29 16.73 -10.57
C ILE A 25 -7.34 16.78 -12.09
N ASP A 26 -7.70 15.67 -12.73
CA ASP A 26 -7.87 15.55 -14.17
C ASP A 26 -9.24 14.93 -14.47
N LYS A 27 -10.16 15.72 -15.04
CA LYS A 27 -11.51 15.25 -15.41
C LYS A 27 -11.50 14.26 -16.57
N LYS A 28 -10.44 14.20 -17.37
CA LYS A 28 -10.33 13.30 -18.52
C LYS A 28 -9.84 11.90 -18.11
N ASN A 29 -9.10 11.81 -16.99
CA ASN A 29 -8.58 10.54 -16.49
C ASN A 29 -8.53 10.55 -14.95
N ILE A 30 -9.48 9.87 -14.32
CA ILE A 30 -9.44 9.66 -12.87
C ILE A 30 -8.37 8.62 -12.56
N ARG A 31 -7.45 8.97 -11.68
CA ARG A 31 -6.39 8.06 -11.23
C ARG A 31 -6.63 7.70 -9.78
N MET A 32 -6.73 6.40 -9.50
CA MET A 32 -6.87 5.88 -8.14
C MET A 32 -5.82 4.81 -7.88
N TYR A 33 -5.27 4.81 -6.68
CA TYR A 33 -4.34 3.82 -6.19
C TYR A 33 -4.89 3.21 -4.91
N VAL A 34 -4.91 1.89 -4.84
CA VAL A 34 -5.34 1.13 -3.67
C VAL A 34 -4.25 0.15 -3.30
N CYS A 35 -3.89 0.08 -2.01
CA CYS A 35 -2.96 -0.94 -1.52
C CYS A 35 -3.52 -2.34 -1.80
N GLY A 36 -2.69 -3.18 -2.40
CA GLY A 36 -2.99 -4.57 -2.67
C GLY A 36 -2.56 -5.50 -1.53
N PRO A 37 -2.73 -6.81 -1.71
CA PRO A 37 -2.36 -7.81 -0.71
C PRO A 37 -0.85 -8.02 -0.63
N THR A 38 -0.39 -8.49 0.55
CA THR A 38 0.88 -9.21 0.68
C THR A 38 0.58 -10.69 0.50
N VAL A 39 1.22 -11.32 -0.49
CA VAL A 39 0.84 -12.66 -0.99
C VAL A 39 1.60 -13.78 -0.30
N TYR A 40 1.45 -13.90 1.01
CA TYR A 40 2.08 -14.93 1.86
C TYR A 40 1.13 -16.07 2.24
N ASP A 41 -0.18 -15.85 2.17
CA ASP A 41 -1.22 -16.81 2.51
C ASP A 41 -2.54 -16.45 1.82
N ASP A 42 -3.50 -17.37 1.80
CA ASP A 42 -4.82 -17.14 1.20
C ASP A 42 -5.53 -15.93 1.85
N PRO A 43 -6.26 -15.14 1.04
CA PRO A 43 -6.98 -13.99 1.57
C PRO A 43 -8.17 -14.44 2.42
N HIS A 44 -8.44 -13.70 3.49
CA HIS A 44 -9.64 -13.88 4.30
C HIS A 44 -10.67 -12.77 4.03
N ILE A 45 -11.89 -12.93 4.54
CA ILE A 45 -13.00 -11.99 4.30
C ILE A 45 -12.66 -10.52 4.64
N GLY A 46 -11.78 -10.29 5.60
CA GLY A 46 -11.30 -8.95 5.94
C GLY A 46 -10.52 -8.29 4.81
N ASN A 47 -9.81 -9.08 3.99
CA ASN A 47 -9.10 -8.60 2.80
C ASN A 47 -10.06 -8.29 1.65
N ALA A 48 -11.18 -9.00 1.54
CA ALA A 48 -12.20 -8.78 0.52
C ALA A 48 -12.90 -7.43 0.66
N ARG A 49 -13.10 -6.95 1.89
CA ARG A 49 -13.82 -5.69 2.16
C ARG A 49 -13.25 -4.47 1.38
N PRO A 50 -11.97 -4.11 1.50
CA PRO A 50 -11.42 -2.99 0.72
C PRO A 50 -11.50 -3.23 -0.79
N ILE A 51 -11.33 -4.47 -1.25
CA ILE A 51 -11.40 -4.80 -2.68
C ILE A 51 -12.78 -4.48 -3.23
N VAL A 52 -13.85 -4.96 -2.60
CA VAL A 52 -15.23 -4.72 -3.01
C VAL A 52 -15.60 -3.24 -2.92
N VAL A 53 -15.21 -2.56 -1.83
CA VAL A 53 -15.52 -1.13 -1.64
C VAL A 53 -14.88 -0.26 -2.73
N PHE A 54 -13.61 -0.49 -3.03
CA PHE A 54 -12.90 0.29 -4.05
C PHE A 54 -13.29 -0.12 -5.48
N ASP A 55 -13.71 -1.37 -5.71
CA ASP A 55 -14.31 -1.78 -6.97
C ASP A 55 -15.62 -1.05 -7.26
N ILE A 56 -16.50 -0.90 -6.25
CA ILE A 56 -17.72 -0.10 -6.37
C ILE A 56 -17.37 1.35 -6.75
N LEU A 57 -16.38 1.94 -6.09
CA LEU A 57 -15.94 3.30 -6.41
C LEU A 57 -15.40 3.38 -7.85
N PHE A 58 -14.58 2.41 -8.26
CA PHE A 58 -14.06 2.30 -9.61
C PHE A 58 -15.17 2.23 -10.65
N LYS A 59 -16.18 1.38 -10.44
CA LYS A 59 -17.37 1.25 -11.31
C LYS A 59 -18.18 2.54 -11.38
N ILE A 60 -18.33 3.27 -10.27
CA ILE A 60 -18.98 4.58 -10.24
C ILE A 60 -18.19 5.60 -11.07
N PHE A 61 -16.87 5.64 -10.91
CA PHE A 61 -16.04 6.53 -11.71
C PHE A 61 -16.09 6.19 -13.21
N LYS A 62 -16.05 4.92 -13.59
CA LYS A 62 -16.20 4.48 -14.99
C LYS A 62 -17.52 4.94 -15.63
N LYS A 63 -18.59 5.06 -14.85
CA LYS A 63 -19.88 5.58 -15.35
C LYS A 63 -19.90 7.09 -15.50
N LYS A 64 -19.04 7.83 -14.79
CA LYS A 64 -19.08 9.30 -14.73
C LYS A 64 -17.99 10.00 -15.53
N TYR A 65 -16.89 9.33 -15.75
CA TYR A 65 -15.70 9.91 -16.36
C TYR A 65 -15.25 9.10 -17.58
N PRO A 66 -14.66 9.75 -18.58
CA PRO A 66 -14.31 9.09 -19.84
C PRO A 66 -13.22 8.04 -19.69
N LYS A 67 -12.32 8.20 -18.70
CA LYS A 67 -11.25 7.25 -18.41
C LYS A 67 -11.03 7.18 -16.91
N VAL A 68 -10.74 5.97 -16.43
CA VAL A 68 -10.29 5.70 -15.05
C VAL A 68 -9.09 4.78 -15.10
N THR A 69 -7.99 5.20 -14.50
CA THR A 69 -6.80 4.37 -14.29
C THR A 69 -6.78 3.92 -12.85
N TYR A 70 -7.01 2.63 -12.64
CA TYR A 70 -7.02 2.01 -11.33
C TYR A 70 -5.78 1.15 -11.16
N VAL A 71 -4.98 1.45 -10.14
CA VAL A 71 -3.77 0.72 -9.77
C VAL A 71 -3.98 0.04 -8.43
N ARG A 72 -3.66 -1.26 -8.36
CA ARG A 72 -3.59 -2.03 -7.12
C ARG A 72 -2.32 -2.88 -7.17
N ASN A 73 -1.38 -2.60 -6.26
CA ASN A 73 -0.11 -3.34 -6.25
C ASN A 73 -0.28 -4.77 -5.72
N ILE A 74 0.73 -5.59 -5.98
CA ILE A 74 0.96 -6.88 -5.34
C ILE A 74 2.26 -6.77 -4.56
N THR A 75 2.21 -7.03 -3.24
CA THR A 75 3.41 -7.10 -2.41
C THR A 75 3.87 -8.56 -2.39
N ASP A 76 4.81 -8.87 -3.26
CA ASP A 76 5.38 -10.21 -3.49
C ASP A 76 6.79 -10.37 -2.91
N VAL A 77 7.21 -9.43 -2.06
CA VAL A 77 8.42 -9.49 -1.24
C VAL A 77 8.13 -8.90 0.14
N ASP A 78 8.32 -9.70 1.18
CA ASP A 78 8.05 -9.33 2.59
C ASP A 78 8.60 -10.43 3.51
N ASP A 79 8.99 -10.09 4.75
CA ASP A 79 9.44 -11.07 5.76
C ASP A 79 8.40 -12.21 5.96
N LYS A 80 7.10 -11.90 5.86
CA LYS A 80 6.04 -12.91 5.98
C LYS A 80 6.06 -13.93 4.85
N ILE A 81 6.40 -13.50 3.64
CA ILE A 81 6.51 -14.39 2.48
C ILE A 81 7.69 -15.34 2.68
N ILE A 82 8.85 -14.80 3.11
CA ILE A 82 10.05 -15.59 3.40
C ILE A 82 9.75 -16.63 4.48
N ASN A 83 9.12 -16.24 5.57
CA ASN A 83 8.78 -17.15 6.66
C ASN A 83 7.77 -18.22 6.23
N SER A 84 6.69 -17.84 5.52
CA SER A 84 5.68 -18.78 5.02
C SER A 84 6.27 -19.78 4.00
N SER A 85 7.17 -19.33 3.14
CA SER A 85 7.90 -20.20 2.19
C SER A 85 8.74 -21.25 2.93
N LYS A 86 9.48 -20.83 3.97
CA LYS A 86 10.28 -21.74 4.81
C LYS A 86 9.39 -22.73 5.57
N GLU A 87 8.31 -22.28 6.21
CA GLU A 87 7.35 -23.12 6.94
C GLU A 87 6.67 -24.16 6.05
N LYS A 88 6.27 -23.77 4.85
CA LYS A 88 5.60 -24.65 3.87
C LYS A 88 6.60 -25.49 3.04
N ASN A 89 7.90 -25.23 3.18
CA ASN A 89 8.97 -25.87 2.41
C ASN A 89 8.74 -25.81 0.89
N ILE A 90 8.36 -24.64 0.39
CA ILE A 90 8.16 -24.36 -1.04
C ILE A 90 8.93 -23.09 -1.43
N SER A 91 9.20 -22.90 -2.72
CA SER A 91 9.89 -21.70 -3.18
C SER A 91 9.02 -20.45 -2.97
N ILE A 92 9.65 -19.27 -2.78
CA ILE A 92 8.96 -17.99 -2.70
C ILE A 92 8.12 -17.76 -3.96
N SER A 93 8.67 -18.09 -5.13
CA SER A 93 7.97 -17.96 -6.41
C SER A 93 6.71 -18.82 -6.48
N ASP A 94 6.79 -20.10 -6.06
CA ASP A 94 5.62 -20.97 -6.08
C ASP A 94 4.55 -20.51 -5.08
N LEU A 95 4.97 -20.10 -3.88
CA LEU A 95 4.07 -19.55 -2.88
C LEU A 95 3.33 -18.33 -3.42
N THR A 96 4.08 -17.31 -3.88
CA THR A 96 3.49 -16.05 -4.32
C THR A 96 2.59 -16.23 -5.54
N ASN A 97 2.98 -17.05 -6.53
CA ASN A 97 2.15 -17.34 -7.69
C ASN A 97 0.85 -18.04 -7.30
N THR A 98 0.91 -19.06 -6.43
CA THR A 98 -0.27 -19.78 -5.95
C THR A 98 -1.25 -18.85 -5.24
N VAL A 99 -0.74 -17.98 -4.35
CA VAL A 99 -1.58 -17.04 -3.60
C VAL A 99 -2.16 -15.95 -4.51
N ILE A 100 -1.40 -15.46 -5.51
CA ILE A 100 -1.92 -14.51 -6.50
C ILE A 100 -3.08 -15.13 -7.30
N GLU A 101 -2.92 -16.36 -7.77
CA GLU A 101 -3.98 -17.06 -8.49
C GLU A 101 -5.24 -17.26 -7.62
N SER A 102 -5.07 -17.64 -6.36
CA SER A 102 -6.18 -17.78 -5.39
C SER A 102 -6.88 -16.44 -5.18
N PHE A 103 -6.11 -15.37 -4.95
CA PHE A 103 -6.62 -14.02 -4.78
C PHE A 103 -7.40 -13.51 -6.02
N ASP A 104 -6.91 -13.77 -7.22
CA ASP A 104 -7.59 -13.35 -8.45
C ASP A 104 -8.88 -14.15 -8.68
N LYS A 105 -8.91 -15.45 -8.32
CA LYS A 105 -10.13 -16.26 -8.32
C LYS A 105 -11.17 -15.69 -7.35
N ASP A 106 -10.76 -15.32 -6.15
CA ASP A 106 -11.65 -14.72 -5.14
C ASP A 106 -12.19 -13.36 -5.59
N CYS A 107 -11.34 -12.50 -6.15
CA CYS A 107 -11.76 -11.23 -6.73
C CYS A 107 -12.81 -11.43 -7.83
N ASN A 108 -12.59 -12.41 -8.71
CA ASN A 108 -13.54 -12.76 -9.78
C ASN A 108 -14.86 -13.32 -9.22
N TYR A 109 -14.79 -14.19 -8.21
CA TYR A 109 -15.98 -14.72 -7.52
C TYR A 109 -16.82 -13.60 -6.88
N LEU A 110 -16.18 -12.58 -6.32
CA LEU A 110 -16.81 -11.38 -5.77
C LEU A 110 -17.27 -10.39 -6.85
N ASN A 111 -17.14 -10.73 -8.14
CA ASN A 111 -17.51 -9.88 -9.27
C ASN A 111 -16.81 -8.51 -9.26
N CYS A 112 -15.56 -8.47 -8.80
CA CYS A 112 -14.72 -7.29 -8.85
C CYS A 112 -14.02 -7.17 -10.20
N ASP A 113 -13.95 -5.95 -10.74
CA ASP A 113 -13.23 -5.68 -11.99
C ASP A 113 -11.71 -5.80 -11.75
N ILE A 114 -11.00 -6.26 -12.77
CA ILE A 114 -9.54 -6.29 -12.76
C ILE A 114 -9.01 -4.85 -12.80
N PRO A 115 -8.05 -4.47 -11.93
CA PRO A 115 -7.40 -3.16 -11.98
C PRO A 115 -6.73 -2.91 -13.35
N THR A 116 -6.57 -1.64 -13.71
CA THR A 116 -5.86 -1.26 -14.95
C THR A 116 -4.40 -1.71 -14.92
N HIS A 117 -3.78 -1.64 -13.73
CA HIS A 117 -2.40 -2.09 -13.50
C HIS A 117 -2.30 -2.76 -12.13
N GLN A 118 -1.53 -3.86 -12.09
CA GLN A 118 -1.20 -4.60 -10.87
C GLN A 118 0.33 -4.76 -10.76
N PRO A 119 1.08 -3.67 -10.45
CA PRO A 119 2.52 -3.73 -10.35
C PRO A 119 2.94 -4.63 -9.17
N LYS A 120 3.93 -5.48 -9.38
CA LYS A 120 4.56 -6.29 -8.34
C LYS A 120 5.71 -5.52 -7.69
N ALA A 121 5.90 -5.66 -6.38
CA ALA A 121 6.98 -5.00 -5.67
C ALA A 121 8.36 -5.44 -6.21
N THR A 122 8.53 -6.72 -6.52
CA THR A 122 9.79 -7.28 -7.07
C THR A 122 10.19 -6.67 -8.41
N GLU A 123 9.24 -6.20 -9.21
CA GLU A 123 9.49 -5.55 -10.51
C GLU A 123 9.99 -4.09 -10.36
N HIS A 124 10.00 -3.55 -9.12
CA HIS A 124 10.28 -2.14 -8.86
C HIS A 124 11.42 -1.92 -7.85
N ILE A 125 12.21 -2.96 -7.56
CA ILE A 125 13.30 -2.90 -6.57
C ILE A 125 14.32 -1.82 -6.93
N ASP A 126 14.74 -1.74 -8.19
CA ASP A 126 15.75 -0.78 -8.63
C ASP A 126 15.29 0.67 -8.37
N ILE A 127 14.05 0.99 -8.72
CA ILE A 127 13.51 2.34 -8.51
C ILE A 127 13.29 2.65 -7.01
N MET A 128 13.00 1.62 -6.19
CA MET A 128 12.96 1.77 -4.74
C MET A 128 14.35 2.10 -4.18
N ILE A 129 15.40 1.44 -4.65
CA ILE A 129 16.79 1.71 -4.27
C ILE A 129 17.20 3.14 -4.65
N GLU A 130 16.86 3.58 -5.86
CA GLU A 130 17.09 4.96 -6.29
C GLU A 130 16.40 5.97 -5.37
N MET A 131 15.11 5.75 -5.05
CA MET A 131 14.36 6.62 -4.14
C MET A 131 14.98 6.68 -2.75
N ILE A 132 15.38 5.53 -2.18
CA ILE A 132 16.05 5.46 -0.87
C ILE A 132 17.39 6.23 -0.90
N SER A 133 18.18 6.06 -1.97
CA SER A 133 19.42 6.81 -2.17
C SER A 133 19.17 8.32 -2.20
N ASP A 134 18.15 8.76 -2.90
CA ASP A 134 17.77 10.16 -2.96
C ASP A 134 17.30 10.73 -1.61
N LEU A 135 16.53 9.95 -0.85
CA LEU A 135 16.14 10.34 0.51
C LEU A 135 17.35 10.48 1.43
N THR A 136 18.32 9.57 1.31
CA THR A 136 19.58 9.63 2.06
C THR A 136 20.41 10.87 1.69
N LYS A 137 20.57 11.16 0.39
CA LYS A 137 21.26 12.38 -0.09
C LYS A 137 20.59 13.66 0.39
N LYS A 138 19.25 13.66 0.49
CA LYS A 138 18.47 14.81 0.98
C LYS A 138 18.44 14.90 2.52
N GLY A 139 19.04 13.96 3.23
CA GLY A 139 19.11 13.94 4.70
C GLY A 139 17.81 13.48 5.39
N PHE A 140 16.88 12.84 4.67
CA PHE A 140 15.67 12.26 5.24
C PHE A 140 15.85 10.80 5.65
N ALA A 141 16.91 10.14 5.22
CA ALA A 141 17.24 8.79 5.61
C ALA A 141 18.71 8.69 6.04
N TYR A 142 19.01 7.68 6.85
CA TYR A 142 20.36 7.38 7.33
C TYR A 142 20.61 5.88 7.35
N GLU A 143 21.89 5.50 7.23
CA GLU A 143 22.31 4.11 7.34
C GLU A 143 22.87 3.85 8.74
N GLU A 144 22.45 2.74 9.35
CA GLU A 144 22.97 2.22 10.61
C GLU A 144 22.95 0.69 10.59
N ASN A 145 24.11 0.06 10.85
CA ASN A 145 24.27 -1.39 10.84
C ASN A 145 23.68 -2.07 9.58
N GLN A 146 24.03 -1.56 8.39
CA GLN A 146 23.57 -2.04 7.07
C GLN A 146 22.05 -1.89 6.81
N HIS A 147 21.31 -1.29 7.75
CA HIS A 147 19.91 -0.92 7.56
C HIS A 147 19.82 0.54 7.14
N VAL A 148 18.86 0.86 6.29
CA VAL A 148 18.53 2.26 5.99
C VAL A 148 17.21 2.60 6.65
N TYR A 149 17.21 3.66 7.45
CA TYR A 149 16.04 4.16 8.17
C TYR A 149 15.61 5.51 7.64
N PHE A 150 14.30 5.73 7.57
CA PHE A 150 13.74 7.07 7.38
C PHE A 150 13.72 7.80 8.71
N GLU A 151 14.30 9.01 8.74
CA GLU A 151 14.34 9.87 9.92
C GLU A 151 13.09 10.73 10.00
N VAL A 152 12.08 10.24 10.72
CA VAL A 152 10.74 10.83 10.77
C VAL A 152 10.77 12.30 11.21
N ASN A 153 11.62 12.65 12.17
CA ASN A 153 11.75 14.01 12.69
C ASN A 153 12.24 15.04 11.65
N LYS A 154 12.85 14.60 10.57
CA LYS A 154 13.27 15.48 9.46
C LYS A 154 12.11 15.88 8.55
N PHE A 155 11.03 15.11 8.54
CA PHE A 155 9.86 15.37 7.71
C PHE A 155 8.74 16.02 8.53
N LYS A 156 8.70 17.35 8.54
CA LYS A 156 7.81 18.15 9.40
C LYS A 156 6.32 17.84 9.27
N ASP A 157 5.88 17.35 8.10
CA ASP A 157 4.49 17.03 7.81
C ASP A 157 4.15 15.54 8.04
N TYR A 158 5.06 14.75 8.66
CA TYR A 158 4.81 13.35 8.94
C TYR A 158 3.61 13.18 9.89
N GLY A 159 2.71 12.25 9.55
CA GLY A 159 1.47 12.05 10.32
C GLY A 159 0.30 12.95 9.93
N LYS A 160 0.53 14.02 9.16
CA LYS A 160 -0.50 14.99 8.77
C LYS A 160 -1.66 14.34 7.99
N LEU A 161 -1.37 13.43 7.05
CA LEU A 161 -2.40 12.74 6.27
C LEU A 161 -3.27 11.81 7.14
N SER A 162 -2.67 11.13 8.12
CA SER A 162 -3.38 10.23 9.03
C SER A 162 -4.04 10.94 10.21
N ASN A 163 -3.83 12.25 10.36
CA ASN A 163 -4.25 13.05 11.52
C ASN A 163 -3.76 12.48 12.86
N LYS A 164 -2.58 11.85 12.86
CA LYS A 164 -1.95 11.30 14.05
C LYS A 164 -0.72 12.13 14.43
N ASN A 165 -0.56 12.35 15.74
CA ASN A 165 0.70 12.88 16.25
C ASN A 165 1.77 11.78 16.33
N LEU A 166 3.03 12.17 16.52
CA LEU A 166 4.15 11.23 16.57
C LEU A 166 4.04 10.23 17.73
N ASP A 167 3.52 10.66 18.88
CA ASP A 167 3.37 9.79 20.07
C ASP A 167 2.33 8.70 19.82
N GLU A 168 1.22 9.02 19.14
CA GLU A 168 0.22 8.03 18.74
C GLU A 168 0.76 7.03 17.70
N LEU A 169 1.67 7.46 16.83
CA LEU A 169 2.32 6.59 15.85
C LEU A 169 3.27 5.61 16.53
N ILE A 170 4.01 6.04 17.56
CA ILE A 170 4.88 5.18 18.37
C ILE A 170 4.06 4.14 19.11
N ALA A 171 2.99 4.56 19.79
CA ALA A 171 2.11 3.67 20.55
C ALA A 171 1.42 2.60 19.67
N GLY A 172 1.17 2.91 18.39
CA GLY A 172 0.58 1.99 17.42
C GLY A 172 1.58 1.12 16.65
N SER A 173 2.89 1.30 16.85
CA SER A 173 3.90 0.54 16.12
C SER A 173 3.97 -0.91 16.63
N ARG A 174 3.77 -1.87 15.71
CA ARG A 174 3.88 -3.31 15.98
C ARG A 174 5.32 -3.84 15.84
N VAL A 175 6.28 -2.96 15.57
CA VAL A 175 7.66 -3.33 15.30
C VAL A 175 8.47 -3.15 16.58
N GLU A 176 9.22 -4.17 16.98
CA GLU A 176 10.18 -4.09 18.06
C GLU A 176 11.10 -2.87 17.88
N VAL A 177 11.33 -2.15 18.94
CA VAL A 177 12.27 -1.03 18.96
C VAL A 177 13.67 -1.61 18.78
N SER A 178 14.21 -1.51 17.57
CA SER A 178 15.59 -1.88 17.30
C SER A 178 16.53 -0.84 17.91
N ASP A 179 17.55 -1.28 18.65
CA ASP A 179 18.61 -0.42 19.21
C ASP A 179 19.38 0.39 18.14
N ASN A 180 19.19 0.05 16.87
CA ASN A 180 19.83 0.70 15.72
C ASN A 180 19.14 1.99 15.26
N LYS A 181 17.99 2.37 15.85
CA LYS A 181 17.25 3.56 15.45
C LYS A 181 17.71 4.79 16.22
N LYS A 182 17.89 5.93 15.55
CA LYS A 182 18.14 7.22 16.20
C LYS A 182 16.95 7.68 17.04
N ASN A 183 15.72 7.43 16.53
CA ASN A 183 14.48 7.74 17.23
C ASN A 183 13.54 6.55 17.11
N SER A 184 12.72 6.32 18.13
CA SER A 184 11.79 5.18 18.20
C SER A 184 10.78 5.15 17.03
N GLN A 185 10.39 6.32 16.50
CA GLN A 185 9.46 6.49 15.38
C GLN A 185 10.08 6.26 14.00
N ASP A 186 11.44 6.22 13.89
CA ASP A 186 12.09 5.97 12.62
C ASP A 186 11.75 4.57 12.13
N PHE A 187 11.64 4.38 10.82
CA PHE A 187 11.27 3.09 10.25
C PHE A 187 12.24 2.66 9.15
N VAL A 188 12.40 1.34 9.06
CA VAL A 188 13.32 0.73 8.11
C VAL A 188 12.79 0.86 6.68
N GLN A 189 13.68 1.25 5.76
CA GLN A 189 13.44 1.30 4.31
C GLN A 189 14.18 0.19 3.57
N ARG A 190 15.34 -0.22 4.08
CA ARG A 190 16.14 -1.31 3.53
C ARG A 190 16.77 -2.10 4.67
N LYS A 191 16.71 -3.41 4.55
CA LYS A 191 17.40 -4.36 5.43
C LYS A 191 18.49 -5.09 4.62
N PRO A 192 19.56 -5.56 5.27
CA PRO A 192 20.44 -6.53 4.63
C PRO A 192 19.66 -7.83 4.39
N SER A 193 19.85 -8.45 3.24
CA SER A 193 19.38 -9.82 3.01
C SER A 193 20.26 -10.82 3.76
N LYS A 194 19.71 -11.97 4.10
CA LYS A 194 20.47 -13.11 4.63
C LYS A 194 20.90 -14.01 3.48
N ASP A 195 21.94 -14.83 3.70
CA ASP A 195 22.53 -15.69 2.66
C ASP A 195 21.54 -16.73 2.09
N ASP A 196 20.41 -16.96 2.77
CA ASP A 196 19.38 -17.94 2.42
C ASP A 196 18.02 -17.29 1.99
N GLU A 197 18.05 -16.00 1.66
CA GLU A 197 16.87 -15.21 1.24
C GLU A 197 16.90 -14.77 -0.22
#